data_d2d7f1cf15f326e9e3dba5794ca0d2d4
#
_entry.id   d2d7f1cf15f326e9e3dba5794ca0d2d4
#
_cell.length_a   1.000
_cell.length_b   1.000
_cell.length_c   1.000
_cell.angle_alpha   90.00
_cell.angle_beta   90.00
_cell.angle_gamma   90.00
#
_symmetry.space_group_name_H-M   'P 1'
#
loop_
_entity.id
_entity.type
_entity.pdbx_description
1 polymer ?
#
loop_
_entity_poly.entity_id
_entity_poly.type
_entity_poly.pdbx_seq_one_letter_code
_entity_poly.pdbx_strand_id
1 'polypeptide(L)'
;MTDAQTLPHRVHLVGAIGLDTVPETYETLGRVLGDRLQRVPDGEPGGRRMWIAWQFPLLRANPYLEAVPPAPGQSIIFFPYVKLAKGVDPKDLKFCELGYAREAMASYMEFKQAKAAGALPAHVRFQVSLPTPYAVISAFCVAEDQAKIEPVYEAAMLREVRTICATVPHDELAIQWDVCPEMVAWDGRLPRMSNLPDPKAAITERLKRISEAVPADVQLGFHLCYGDVDGKHFIEPLDAGKLVELANALAASIDRPITYIHMPVPIERTDEDYFKPLAGLKLKLGTELYLGCVHAGDGVEGTRKRIEAARKYAPEFGVATECGMGRCKTPEVVVDLLQIHADCTSAS
;
A
#
# COMPACT_ATOMS: atom_id res chain seq x y z
N MET A 1 -35.18 -2.12 -20.94
CA MET A 1 -34.20 -3.21 -20.75
C MET A 1 -33.12 -2.64 -19.90
N THR A 2 -33.13 -2.90 -18.60
CA THR A 2 -32.05 -2.51 -17.69
C THR A 2 -30.83 -3.33 -18.07
N ASP A 3 -29.77 -2.65 -18.54
CA ASP A 3 -28.47 -3.28 -18.73
C ASP A 3 -28.11 -4.06 -17.49
N ALA A 4 -27.97 -5.37 -17.63
CA ALA A 4 -27.43 -6.20 -16.57
C ALA A 4 -26.04 -5.63 -16.24
N GLN A 5 -25.95 -4.90 -15.13
CA GLN A 5 -24.70 -4.28 -14.69
C GLN A 5 -23.69 -5.41 -14.46
N THR A 6 -22.74 -5.53 -15.39
CA THR A 6 -21.62 -6.46 -15.25
C THR A 6 -20.84 -6.09 -14.01
N LEU A 7 -20.77 -6.97 -13.01
CA LEU A 7 -19.97 -6.76 -11.80
C LEU A 7 -18.46 -6.62 -12.16
N PRO A 8 -17.66 -5.89 -11.37
CA PRO A 8 -16.20 -5.94 -11.52
C PRO A 8 -15.72 -7.39 -11.49
N HIS A 9 -14.67 -7.72 -12.22
CA HIS A 9 -14.13 -9.09 -12.27
C HIS A 9 -12.77 -9.24 -11.62
N ARG A 10 -12.18 -8.15 -11.11
CA ARG A 10 -10.84 -8.13 -10.51
C ARG A 10 -10.90 -7.71 -9.06
N VAL A 11 -10.13 -8.41 -8.22
CA VAL A 11 -9.92 -8.12 -6.81
C VAL A 11 -8.46 -7.73 -6.60
N HIS A 12 -8.24 -6.68 -5.81
CA HIS A 12 -6.92 -6.30 -5.34
C HIS A 12 -6.84 -6.46 -3.82
N LEU A 13 -5.72 -6.98 -3.35
CA LEU A 13 -5.38 -7.13 -1.94
C LEU A 13 -4.20 -6.21 -1.63
N VAL A 14 -4.40 -5.31 -0.67
CA VAL A 14 -3.46 -4.20 -0.44
C VAL A 14 -2.10 -4.68 0.08
N GLY A 15 -2.08 -5.67 1.00
CA GLY A 15 -0.82 -6.17 1.59
C GLY A 15 -1.12 -7.07 2.77
N ALA A 16 -1.21 -6.51 3.96
CA ALA A 16 -1.51 -7.26 5.17
C ALA A 16 -2.92 -7.87 5.14
N ILE A 17 -3.04 -9.19 5.33
CA ILE A 17 -4.31 -9.92 5.26
C ILE A 17 -4.89 -10.21 6.64
N GLY A 18 -4.06 -10.50 7.64
CA GLY A 18 -4.53 -10.77 9.01
C GLY A 18 -4.69 -12.25 9.34
N LEU A 19 -4.20 -13.14 8.49
CA LEU A 19 -4.04 -14.57 8.78
C LEU A 19 -2.66 -14.83 9.41
N ASP A 20 -2.48 -16.00 10.01
CA ASP A 20 -1.31 -16.23 10.87
C ASP A 20 -0.05 -16.64 10.09
N THR A 21 -0.22 -17.29 8.94
CA THR A 21 0.89 -17.78 8.12
C THR A 21 0.70 -17.47 6.64
N VAL A 22 1.83 -17.44 5.90
CA VAL A 22 1.81 -17.24 4.44
C VAL A 22 1.09 -18.38 3.72
N PRO A 23 1.34 -19.67 4.01
CA PRO A 23 0.59 -20.78 3.40
C PRO A 23 -0.92 -20.67 3.62
N GLU A 24 -1.38 -20.40 4.85
CA GLU A 24 -2.80 -20.20 5.16
C GLU A 24 -3.39 -19.04 4.35
N THR A 25 -2.62 -17.97 4.18
CA THR A 25 -3.03 -16.83 3.37
C THR A 25 -3.27 -17.27 1.93
N TYR A 26 -2.31 -17.95 1.29
CA TYR A 26 -2.45 -18.37 -0.10
C TYR A 26 -3.59 -19.37 -0.32
N GLU A 27 -3.73 -20.36 0.57
CA GLU A 27 -4.82 -21.33 0.51
C GLU A 27 -6.19 -20.65 0.64
N THR A 28 -6.33 -19.71 1.58
CA THR A 28 -7.58 -19.00 1.81
C THR A 28 -7.93 -18.08 0.63
N LEU A 29 -6.96 -17.31 0.14
CA LEU A 29 -7.14 -16.41 -0.99
C LEU A 29 -7.52 -17.17 -2.27
N GLY A 30 -6.81 -18.24 -2.59
CA GLY A 30 -7.11 -19.06 -3.78
C GLY A 30 -8.48 -19.72 -3.69
N ARG A 31 -8.84 -20.27 -2.52
CA ARG A 31 -10.13 -20.92 -2.31
C ARG A 31 -11.32 -19.95 -2.41
N VAL A 32 -11.19 -18.72 -1.89
CA VAL A 32 -12.31 -17.76 -1.83
C VAL A 32 -12.40 -16.93 -3.10
N LEU A 33 -11.27 -16.46 -3.62
CA LEU A 33 -11.22 -15.48 -4.71
C LEU A 33 -10.87 -16.09 -6.08
N GLY A 34 -10.03 -17.13 -6.10
CA GLY A 34 -9.70 -17.86 -7.34
C GLY A 34 -9.25 -16.93 -8.47
N ASP A 35 -9.85 -17.09 -9.66
CA ASP A 35 -9.47 -16.38 -10.89
C ASP A 35 -9.72 -14.85 -10.86
N ARG A 36 -10.39 -14.33 -9.83
CA ARG A 36 -10.52 -12.88 -9.60
C ARG A 36 -9.20 -12.21 -9.22
N LEU A 37 -8.24 -13.01 -8.75
CA LEU A 37 -6.91 -12.54 -8.34
C LEU A 37 -6.02 -12.29 -9.55
N GLN A 38 -5.37 -11.14 -9.59
CA GLN A 38 -4.29 -10.84 -10.54
C GLN A 38 -2.92 -10.91 -9.86
N ARG A 39 -2.90 -10.56 -8.60
CA ARG A 39 -1.73 -10.50 -7.72
C ARG A 39 -2.11 -10.94 -6.32
N VAL A 40 -1.19 -11.55 -5.59
CA VAL A 40 -1.39 -11.93 -4.19
C VAL A 40 -0.21 -11.47 -3.34
N PRO A 41 -0.45 -10.71 -2.26
CA PRO A 41 0.54 -10.46 -1.23
C PRO A 41 0.69 -11.70 -0.34
N ASP A 42 1.78 -11.75 0.41
CA ASP A 42 2.02 -12.80 1.40
C ASP A 42 1.21 -12.64 2.71
N GLY A 43 0.43 -11.57 2.79
CA GLY A 43 -0.40 -11.27 3.96
C GLY A 43 0.32 -10.60 5.12
N GLU A 44 1.62 -10.38 5.03
CA GLU A 44 2.44 -9.71 6.03
C GLU A 44 2.26 -10.27 7.46
N PRO A 45 2.41 -11.58 7.69
CA PRO A 45 2.15 -12.17 8.99
C PRO A 45 3.15 -11.72 10.07
N GLY A 46 2.81 -11.97 11.33
CA GLY A 46 3.66 -11.66 12.46
C GLY A 46 3.90 -10.17 12.67
N GLY A 47 5.15 -9.77 12.89
CA GLY A 47 5.52 -8.38 13.16
C GLY A 47 5.24 -7.42 12.01
N ARG A 48 5.13 -7.91 10.77
CA ARG A 48 4.86 -7.10 9.57
C ARG A 48 3.41 -6.62 9.48
N ARG A 49 2.46 -7.22 10.22
CA ARG A 49 1.05 -6.76 10.30
C ARG A 49 0.91 -5.29 10.66
N MET A 50 1.87 -4.75 11.40
CA MET A 50 1.88 -3.34 11.83
C MET A 50 2.57 -2.42 10.82
N TRP A 51 2.57 -2.82 9.54
CA TRP A 51 3.10 -2.06 8.41
C TRP A 51 4.57 -1.64 8.63
N ILE A 52 4.86 -0.35 8.92
CA ILE A 52 6.23 0.15 9.13
C ILE A 52 6.78 -0.09 10.54
N ALA A 53 5.94 -0.47 11.52
CA ALA A 53 6.34 -0.52 12.92
C ALA A 53 7.49 -1.51 13.18
N TRP A 54 7.60 -2.59 12.42
CA TRP A 54 8.68 -3.57 12.54
C TRP A 54 10.05 -3.02 12.10
N GLN A 55 10.12 -1.85 11.47
CA GLN A 55 11.37 -1.15 11.16
C GLN A 55 11.92 -0.37 12.36
N PHE A 56 11.10 -0.06 13.35
CA PHE A 56 11.55 0.71 14.50
C PHE A 56 12.69 0.04 15.30
N PRO A 57 12.67 -1.27 15.59
CA PRO A 57 13.81 -1.95 16.23
C PRO A 57 15.12 -1.81 15.44
N LEU A 58 15.06 -1.82 14.10
CA LEU A 58 16.22 -1.63 13.25
C LEU A 58 16.77 -0.20 13.36
N LEU A 59 15.90 0.81 13.33
CA LEU A 59 16.29 2.21 13.54
C LEU A 59 16.90 2.42 14.92
N ARG A 60 16.27 1.87 15.96
CA ARG A 60 16.74 1.98 17.35
C ARG A 60 18.05 1.28 17.59
N ALA A 61 18.32 0.17 16.91
CA ALA A 61 19.56 -0.59 17.03
C ALA A 61 20.73 0.00 16.20
N ASN A 62 20.44 1.00 15.35
CA ASN A 62 21.47 1.60 14.51
C ASN A 62 22.42 2.47 15.36
N PRO A 63 23.76 2.19 15.35
CA PRO A 63 24.72 2.89 16.21
C PRO A 63 24.90 4.38 15.87
N TYR A 64 24.43 4.83 14.72
CA TYR A 64 24.47 6.23 14.31
C TYR A 64 23.21 7.01 14.71
N LEU A 65 22.22 6.34 15.29
CA LEU A 65 20.96 6.94 15.72
C LEU A 65 20.79 6.80 17.26
N GLU A 66 20.11 7.74 17.86
CA GLU A 66 19.73 7.66 19.28
C GLU A 66 18.23 7.91 19.47
N ALA A 67 17.61 7.16 20.38
CA ALA A 67 16.21 7.36 20.70
C ALA A 67 15.98 8.67 21.47
N VAL A 68 14.92 9.39 21.10
CA VAL A 68 14.50 10.62 21.79
C VAL A 68 13.40 10.25 22.79
N PRO A 69 13.63 10.43 24.10
CA PRO A 69 12.56 10.23 25.07
C PRO A 69 11.38 11.17 24.78
N PRO A 70 10.13 10.73 25.00
CA PRO A 70 8.99 11.63 24.90
C PRO A 70 9.11 12.77 25.92
N ALA A 71 8.64 13.94 25.55
CA ALA A 71 8.52 15.04 26.51
C ALA A 71 7.54 14.67 27.64
N PRO A 72 7.74 15.17 28.87
CA PRO A 72 6.80 14.92 29.95
C PRO A 72 5.37 15.30 29.55
N GLY A 73 4.45 14.34 29.68
CA GLY A 73 3.04 14.52 29.29
C GLY A 73 2.75 14.39 27.78
N GLN A 74 3.75 14.11 26.97
CA GLN A 74 3.55 13.83 25.54
C GLN A 74 3.10 12.37 25.35
N SER A 75 1.96 12.17 24.71
CA SER A 75 1.52 10.86 24.26
C SER A 75 2.35 10.42 23.07
N ILE A 76 2.91 9.19 23.12
CA ILE A 76 3.56 8.56 21.99
C ILE A 76 2.48 7.78 21.24
N ILE A 77 2.21 8.15 19.99
CA ILE A 77 1.18 7.45 19.19
C ILE A 77 1.64 6.02 18.84
N PHE A 78 2.94 5.84 18.51
CA PHE A 78 3.48 4.52 18.11
C PHE A 78 4.78 4.16 18.85
N PHE A 79 5.84 4.95 18.62
CA PHE A 79 7.19 4.71 19.15
C PHE A 79 7.88 6.05 19.40
N PRO A 80 8.89 6.09 20.34
CA PRO A 80 9.74 7.28 20.45
C PRO A 80 10.46 7.56 19.14
N TYR A 81 10.67 8.84 18.83
CA TYR A 81 11.46 9.21 17.66
C TYR A 81 12.93 8.82 17.84
N VAL A 82 13.62 8.68 16.71
CA VAL A 82 15.09 8.63 16.67
C VAL A 82 15.62 9.90 16.00
N LYS A 83 16.86 10.24 16.32
CA LYS A 83 17.63 11.32 15.71
C LYS A 83 19.05 10.85 15.45
N LEU A 84 19.84 11.64 14.71
CA LEU A 84 21.29 11.40 14.61
C LEU A 84 21.92 11.46 16.00
N ALA A 85 22.75 10.46 16.33
CA ALA A 85 23.47 10.43 17.58
C ALA A 85 24.45 11.60 17.67
N LYS A 86 24.70 12.08 18.88
CA LYS A 86 25.57 13.23 19.10
C LYS A 86 26.97 13.03 18.48
N GLY A 87 27.36 13.98 17.63
CA GLY A 87 28.70 13.97 16.98
C GLY A 87 28.82 13.08 15.75
N VAL A 88 27.75 12.44 15.31
CA VAL A 88 27.71 11.68 14.05
C VAL A 88 27.62 12.66 12.87
N ASP A 89 28.55 12.53 11.91
CA ASP A 89 28.38 13.16 10.60
C ASP A 89 27.32 12.36 9.81
N PRO A 90 26.28 13.00 9.26
CA PRO A 90 25.28 12.31 8.42
C PRO A 90 25.86 11.47 7.29
N LYS A 91 27.08 11.79 6.81
CA LYS A 91 27.78 11.02 5.78
C LYS A 91 28.25 9.65 6.25
N ASP A 92 28.43 9.47 7.56
CA ASP A 92 28.83 8.20 8.15
C ASP A 92 27.65 7.27 8.42
N LEU A 93 26.42 7.80 8.40
CA LEU A 93 25.21 7.01 8.60
C LEU A 93 25.12 5.89 7.57
N LYS A 94 24.82 4.69 8.05
CA LYS A 94 24.65 3.50 7.20
C LYS A 94 23.47 2.70 7.70
N PHE A 95 22.70 2.16 6.76
CA PHE A 95 21.74 1.10 7.00
C PHE A 95 22.25 -0.16 6.32
N CYS A 96 22.26 -1.27 7.06
CA CYS A 96 22.53 -2.59 6.53
C CYS A 96 21.27 -3.13 5.79
N GLU A 97 21.00 -4.39 5.92
CA GLU A 97 19.76 -5.03 5.44
C GLU A 97 18.56 -4.48 6.21
N LEU A 98 17.48 -4.13 5.50
CA LEU A 98 16.23 -3.68 6.11
C LEU A 98 15.28 -4.86 6.37
N GLY A 99 15.51 -6.00 5.72
CA GLY A 99 14.78 -7.24 5.89
C GLY A 99 13.64 -7.48 4.90
N TYR A 100 13.28 -6.50 4.07
CA TYR A 100 12.19 -6.67 3.08
C TYR A 100 12.50 -7.75 2.05
N ALA A 101 13.73 -7.78 1.53
CA ALA A 101 14.13 -8.79 0.56
C ALA A 101 14.15 -10.20 1.17
N ARG A 102 14.63 -10.36 2.40
CA ARG A 102 14.62 -11.64 3.10
C ARG A 102 13.21 -12.19 3.27
N GLU A 103 12.28 -11.36 3.75
CA GLU A 103 10.88 -11.73 3.93
C GLU A 103 10.23 -12.07 2.58
N ALA A 104 10.45 -11.24 1.55
CA ALA A 104 9.92 -11.48 0.20
C ALA A 104 10.44 -12.79 -0.40
N MET A 105 11.73 -13.11 -0.24
CA MET A 105 12.31 -14.36 -0.74
C MET A 105 11.71 -15.60 -0.06
N ALA A 106 11.54 -15.56 1.29
CA ALA A 106 10.90 -16.63 2.01
C ALA A 106 9.46 -16.84 1.53
N SER A 107 8.67 -15.77 1.47
CA SER A 107 7.27 -15.81 1.02
C SER A 107 7.12 -16.23 -0.45
N TYR A 108 8.08 -15.88 -1.32
CA TYR A 108 8.08 -16.32 -2.72
C TYR A 108 8.29 -17.85 -2.85
N MET A 109 9.08 -18.45 -1.98
CA MET A 109 9.22 -19.91 -1.97
C MET A 109 7.90 -20.62 -1.64
N GLU A 110 7.15 -20.09 -0.68
CA GLU A 110 5.82 -20.57 -0.31
C GLU A 110 4.78 -20.28 -1.43
N PHE A 111 4.87 -19.12 -2.08
CA PHE A 111 4.06 -18.79 -3.27
C PHE A 111 4.23 -19.82 -4.39
N LYS A 112 5.46 -20.20 -4.72
CA LYS A 112 5.72 -21.24 -5.73
C LYS A 112 5.12 -22.59 -5.33
N GLN A 113 5.21 -22.95 -4.06
CA GLN A 113 4.62 -24.20 -3.56
C GLN A 113 3.10 -24.16 -3.66
N ALA A 114 2.46 -23.04 -3.29
CA ALA A 114 1.01 -22.84 -3.41
C ALA A 114 0.54 -22.94 -4.87
N LYS A 115 1.27 -22.33 -5.83
CA LYS A 115 0.97 -22.47 -7.26
C LYS A 115 1.14 -23.91 -7.75
N ALA A 116 2.23 -24.57 -7.38
CA ALA A 116 2.49 -25.96 -7.77
C ALA A 116 1.44 -26.94 -7.21
N ALA A 117 0.91 -26.66 -6.02
CA ALA A 117 -0.17 -27.43 -5.40
C ALA A 117 -1.56 -27.08 -5.95
N GLY A 118 -1.70 -26.09 -6.84
CA GLY A 118 -2.98 -25.63 -7.36
C GLY A 118 -3.83 -24.81 -6.36
N ALA A 119 -3.22 -24.39 -5.24
CA ALA A 119 -3.89 -23.52 -4.27
C ALA A 119 -4.08 -22.09 -4.79
N LEU A 120 -3.22 -21.64 -5.70
CA LEU A 120 -3.33 -20.37 -6.41
C LEU A 120 -3.44 -20.57 -7.92
N PRO A 121 -4.19 -19.74 -8.65
CA PRO A 121 -4.25 -19.80 -10.10
C PRO A 121 -2.87 -19.56 -10.74
N ALA A 122 -2.59 -20.22 -11.85
CA ALA A 122 -1.27 -20.17 -12.50
C ALA A 122 -0.86 -18.77 -12.98
N HIS A 123 -1.83 -17.92 -13.35
CA HIS A 123 -1.59 -16.57 -13.89
C HIS A 123 -1.26 -15.52 -12.82
N VAL A 124 -1.54 -15.81 -11.54
CA VAL A 124 -1.37 -14.85 -10.44
C VAL A 124 0.10 -14.52 -10.20
N ARG A 125 0.41 -13.26 -9.97
CA ARG A 125 1.75 -12.79 -9.60
C ARG A 125 1.91 -12.63 -8.10
N PHE A 126 3.12 -12.81 -7.63
CA PHE A 126 3.54 -12.49 -6.26
C PHE A 126 3.65 -10.98 -6.09
N GLN A 127 2.92 -10.43 -5.13
CA GLN A 127 2.95 -9.00 -4.80
C GLN A 127 3.80 -8.75 -3.58
N VAL A 128 4.75 -7.83 -3.69
CA VAL A 128 5.53 -7.31 -2.58
C VAL A 128 5.08 -5.87 -2.32
N SER A 129 4.39 -5.65 -1.20
CA SER A 129 3.96 -4.33 -0.75
C SER A 129 5.04 -3.71 0.12
N LEU A 130 5.49 -2.51 -0.23
CA LEU A 130 6.59 -1.81 0.41
C LEU A 130 6.15 -0.41 0.83
N PRO A 131 6.44 0.00 2.08
CA PRO A 131 6.30 1.41 2.43
C PRO A 131 7.33 2.23 1.67
N THR A 132 7.00 3.48 1.37
CA THR A 132 8.01 4.39 0.85
C THR A 132 9.10 4.68 1.89
N PRO A 133 10.32 5.03 1.50
CA PRO A 133 11.34 5.48 2.45
C PRO A 133 10.87 6.67 3.29
N TYR A 134 10.18 7.62 2.68
CA TYR A 134 9.60 8.78 3.38
C TYR A 134 8.61 8.35 4.46
N ALA A 135 7.78 7.35 4.22
CA ALA A 135 6.81 6.86 5.21
C ALA A 135 7.49 6.40 6.51
N VAL A 136 8.60 5.65 6.40
CA VAL A 136 9.35 5.17 7.58
C VAL A 136 10.05 6.33 8.28
N ILE A 137 10.73 7.19 7.54
CA ILE A 137 11.53 8.27 8.12
C ILE A 137 10.66 9.36 8.72
N SER A 138 9.56 9.74 8.09
CA SER A 138 8.62 10.73 8.64
C SER A 138 7.91 10.25 9.92
N ALA A 139 7.67 8.95 10.01
CA ALA A 139 7.02 8.34 11.18
C ALA A 139 7.95 8.19 12.40
N PHE A 140 9.23 7.94 12.18
CA PHE A 140 10.14 7.53 13.27
C PHE A 140 11.30 8.49 13.52
N CYS A 141 11.57 9.46 12.66
CA CYS A 141 12.69 10.37 12.84
C CYS A 141 12.21 11.79 13.21
N VAL A 142 12.98 12.46 14.07
CA VAL A 142 12.71 13.88 14.37
C VAL A 142 12.77 14.71 13.08
N ALA A 143 11.94 15.73 13.00
CA ALA A 143 11.76 16.56 11.81
C ALA A 143 13.09 17.15 11.27
N GLU A 144 13.94 17.60 12.16
CA GLU A 144 15.22 18.28 11.85
C GLU A 144 16.25 17.36 11.18
N ASP A 145 16.11 16.04 11.36
CA ASP A 145 17.05 15.05 10.82
C ASP A 145 16.48 14.25 9.65
N GLN A 146 15.18 14.35 9.36
CA GLN A 146 14.55 13.58 8.27
C GLN A 146 15.27 13.77 6.93
N ALA A 147 15.55 15.01 6.54
CA ALA A 147 16.23 15.31 5.28
C ALA A 147 17.67 14.75 5.19
N LYS A 148 18.31 14.46 6.33
CA LYS A 148 19.65 13.87 6.40
C LYS A 148 19.59 12.34 6.39
N ILE A 149 18.58 11.75 7.04
CA ILE A 149 18.46 10.31 7.24
C ILE A 149 17.78 9.65 6.02
N GLU A 150 16.74 10.29 5.47
CA GLU A 150 15.92 9.74 4.37
C GLU A 150 16.75 9.26 3.17
N PRO A 151 17.71 10.01 2.60
CA PRO A 151 18.47 9.54 1.43
C PRO A 151 19.27 8.26 1.69
N VAL A 152 19.77 8.10 2.92
CA VAL A 152 20.55 6.90 3.30
C VAL A 152 19.63 5.69 3.49
N TYR A 153 18.47 5.91 4.10
CA TYR A 153 17.43 4.86 4.22
C TYR A 153 16.85 4.48 2.85
N GLU A 154 16.58 5.47 1.99
CA GLU A 154 16.13 5.22 0.61
C GLU A 154 17.15 4.36 -0.16
N ALA A 155 18.43 4.69 -0.08
CA ALA A 155 19.47 3.88 -0.72
C ALA A 155 19.48 2.42 -0.21
N ALA A 156 19.17 2.19 1.08
CA ALA A 156 19.02 0.87 1.65
C ALA A 156 17.74 0.18 1.11
N MET A 157 16.61 0.86 1.09
CA MET A 157 15.37 0.33 0.53
C MET A 157 15.53 -0.05 -0.94
N LEU A 158 16.21 0.75 -1.73
CA LEU A 158 16.44 0.45 -3.14
C LEU A 158 17.42 -0.73 -3.34
N ARG A 159 18.27 -1.05 -2.37
CA ARG A 159 19.03 -2.31 -2.38
C ARG A 159 18.12 -3.51 -2.14
N GLU A 160 17.17 -3.41 -1.20
CA GLU A 160 16.16 -4.45 -0.99
C GLU A 160 15.36 -4.71 -2.27
N VAL A 161 14.83 -3.64 -2.91
CA VAL A 161 14.10 -3.75 -4.18
C VAL A 161 14.93 -4.44 -5.27
N ARG A 162 16.19 -4.04 -5.44
CA ARG A 162 17.09 -4.70 -6.41
C ARG A 162 17.30 -6.18 -6.11
N THR A 163 17.43 -6.56 -4.83
CA THR A 163 17.58 -7.95 -4.43
C THR A 163 16.31 -8.76 -4.72
N ILE A 164 15.13 -8.19 -4.44
CA ILE A 164 13.83 -8.82 -4.75
C ILE A 164 13.73 -9.05 -6.27
N CYS A 165 13.96 -8.01 -7.08
CA CYS A 165 13.86 -8.09 -8.53
C CYS A 165 14.93 -9.02 -9.15
N ALA A 166 16.11 -9.16 -8.54
CA ALA A 166 17.12 -10.11 -9.01
C ALA A 166 16.80 -11.58 -8.65
N THR A 167 15.92 -11.82 -7.69
CA THR A 167 15.64 -13.16 -7.15
C THR A 167 14.32 -13.73 -7.65
N VAL A 168 13.28 -12.89 -7.78
CA VAL A 168 11.96 -13.30 -8.24
C VAL A 168 11.85 -13.06 -9.75
N PRO A 169 11.39 -14.04 -10.56
CA PRO A 169 11.16 -13.83 -11.99
C PRO A 169 10.23 -12.62 -12.22
N HIS A 170 10.61 -11.75 -13.17
CA HIS A 170 9.88 -10.50 -13.39
C HIS A 170 8.44 -10.71 -13.87
N ASP A 171 8.18 -11.79 -14.58
CA ASP A 171 6.84 -12.20 -15.04
C ASP A 171 5.96 -12.78 -13.92
N GLU A 172 6.54 -13.07 -12.75
CA GLU A 172 5.83 -13.49 -11.55
C GLU A 172 5.80 -12.41 -10.45
N LEU A 173 6.39 -11.23 -10.67
CA LEU A 173 6.57 -10.21 -9.64
C LEU A 173 5.70 -8.97 -9.89
N ALA A 174 5.14 -8.44 -8.81
CA ALA A 174 4.57 -7.10 -8.72
C ALA A 174 5.13 -6.39 -7.48
N ILE A 175 5.62 -5.17 -7.64
CA ILE A 175 6.01 -4.28 -6.56
C ILE A 175 4.92 -3.24 -6.36
N GLN A 176 4.47 -3.05 -5.13
CA GLN A 176 3.54 -2.01 -4.73
C GLN A 176 4.23 -1.04 -3.78
N TRP A 177 4.09 0.26 -4.04
CA TRP A 177 4.44 1.29 -3.07
C TRP A 177 3.20 1.73 -2.29
N ASP A 178 3.30 1.69 -0.96
CA ASP A 178 2.26 2.18 -0.05
C ASP A 178 2.50 3.67 0.24
N VAL A 179 1.65 4.50 -0.33
CA VAL A 179 1.76 5.97 -0.32
C VAL A 179 0.78 6.53 0.70
N CYS A 180 1.18 6.59 1.97
CA CYS A 180 0.30 7.01 3.06
C CYS A 180 0.65 8.40 3.61
N PRO A 181 1.79 8.66 4.25
CA PRO A 181 2.12 10.02 4.71
C PRO A 181 2.18 11.02 3.57
N GLU A 182 2.62 10.58 2.40
CA GLU A 182 2.65 11.40 1.19
C GLU A 182 1.24 11.82 0.75
N MET A 183 0.26 10.90 0.81
CA MET A 183 -1.13 11.23 0.44
C MET A 183 -1.70 12.25 1.42
N VAL A 184 -1.45 12.10 2.71
CA VAL A 184 -1.88 13.04 3.75
C VAL A 184 -1.21 14.41 3.56
N ALA A 185 0.09 14.43 3.25
CA ALA A 185 0.84 15.66 2.96
C ALA A 185 0.36 16.32 1.65
N TRP A 186 0.03 15.52 0.62
CA TRP A 186 -0.54 16.00 -0.65
C TRP A 186 -1.90 16.64 -0.47
N ASP A 187 -2.74 16.08 0.38
CA ASP A 187 -4.04 16.65 0.74
C ASP A 187 -3.91 18.04 1.36
N GLY A 188 -2.89 18.24 2.21
CA GLY A 188 -2.52 19.53 2.76
C GLY A 188 -3.38 20.02 3.93
N ARG A 189 -4.47 19.32 4.29
CA ARG A 189 -5.34 19.71 5.41
C ARG A 189 -4.77 19.37 6.80
N LEU A 190 -3.70 18.54 6.87
CA LEU A 190 -2.93 18.24 8.08
C LEU A 190 -1.46 18.68 7.94
N PRO A 191 -1.18 19.99 7.91
CA PRO A 191 0.18 20.49 7.64
C PRO A 191 1.23 20.02 8.65
N ARG A 192 0.82 19.67 9.88
CA ARG A 192 1.70 19.11 10.92
C ARG A 192 2.24 17.70 10.57
N MET A 193 1.64 17.02 9.61
CA MET A 193 2.06 15.68 9.18
C MET A 193 3.15 15.71 8.09
N SER A 194 3.59 16.90 7.69
CA SER A 194 4.64 17.03 6.67
C SER A 194 5.56 18.21 6.99
N ASN A 195 6.86 17.98 6.82
CA ASN A 195 7.91 19.01 6.89
C ASN A 195 8.41 19.42 5.49
N LEU A 196 7.72 19.01 4.44
CA LEU A 196 8.11 19.30 3.07
C LEU A 196 7.70 20.73 2.70
N PRO A 197 8.63 21.59 2.23
CA PRO A 197 8.30 22.99 1.86
C PRO A 197 7.32 23.08 0.70
N ASP A 198 7.46 22.21 -0.30
CA ASP A 198 6.53 22.00 -1.40
C ASP A 198 6.16 20.51 -1.45
N PRO A 199 5.12 20.09 -0.73
CA PRO A 199 4.77 18.68 -0.64
C PRO A 199 4.52 18.02 -1.99
N LYS A 200 3.84 18.70 -2.93
CA LYS A 200 3.48 18.09 -4.21
C LYS A 200 4.70 17.84 -5.09
N ALA A 201 5.58 18.80 -5.24
CA ALA A 201 6.81 18.63 -5.99
C ALA A 201 7.74 17.58 -5.35
N ALA A 202 7.92 17.67 -4.03
CA ALA A 202 8.78 16.77 -3.29
C ALA A 202 8.28 15.32 -3.29
N ILE A 203 6.96 15.09 -3.19
CA ILE A 203 6.35 13.76 -3.26
C ILE A 203 6.46 13.18 -4.66
N THR A 204 6.15 13.97 -5.68
CA THR A 204 6.25 13.53 -7.08
C THR A 204 7.67 13.07 -7.41
N GLU A 205 8.69 13.84 -7.00
CA GLU A 205 10.10 13.50 -7.22
C GLU A 205 10.49 12.20 -6.52
N ARG A 206 10.10 12.01 -5.25
CA ARG A 206 10.38 10.80 -4.47
C ARG A 206 9.76 9.57 -5.11
N LEU A 207 8.47 9.64 -5.42
CA LEU A 207 7.73 8.51 -6.00
C LEU A 207 8.24 8.17 -7.41
N LYS A 208 8.63 9.17 -8.22
CA LYS A 208 9.32 8.95 -9.50
C LYS A 208 10.63 8.18 -9.27
N ARG A 209 11.50 8.66 -8.41
CA ARG A 209 12.84 8.09 -8.17
C ARG A 209 12.78 6.64 -7.68
N ILE A 210 11.92 6.31 -6.71
CA ILE A 210 11.78 4.93 -6.23
C ILE A 210 11.11 4.02 -7.28
N SER A 211 10.27 4.56 -8.15
CA SER A 211 9.64 3.82 -9.24
C SER A 211 10.63 3.44 -10.35
N GLU A 212 11.58 4.32 -10.64
CA GLU A 212 12.62 4.08 -11.65
C GLU A 212 13.61 2.97 -11.22
N ALA A 213 13.69 2.68 -9.92
CA ALA A 213 14.51 1.57 -9.41
C ALA A 213 13.90 0.18 -9.65
N VAL A 214 12.62 0.11 -9.98
CA VAL A 214 11.92 -1.14 -10.32
C VAL A 214 12.06 -1.39 -11.84
N PRO A 215 12.56 -2.55 -12.32
CA PRO A 215 12.66 -2.87 -13.74
C PRO A 215 11.34 -2.69 -14.50
N ALA A 216 11.40 -2.23 -15.75
CA ALA A 216 10.20 -1.86 -16.51
C ALA A 216 9.26 -3.04 -16.83
N ASP A 217 9.77 -4.26 -16.84
CA ASP A 217 9.07 -5.52 -17.05
C ASP A 217 8.51 -6.16 -15.77
N VAL A 218 8.83 -5.60 -14.59
CA VAL A 218 8.19 -5.92 -13.32
C VAL A 218 6.92 -5.07 -13.19
N GLN A 219 5.80 -5.65 -12.75
CA GLN A 219 4.59 -4.88 -12.47
C GLN A 219 4.82 -3.88 -11.33
N LEU A 220 4.38 -2.64 -11.52
CA LEU A 220 4.44 -1.58 -10.51
C LEU A 220 3.05 -1.06 -10.19
N GLY A 221 2.71 -1.02 -8.92
CA GLY A 221 1.47 -0.46 -8.43
C GLY A 221 1.65 0.54 -7.29
N PHE A 222 0.61 1.31 -7.04
CA PHE A 222 0.53 2.25 -5.92
C PHE A 222 -0.75 2.03 -5.13
N HIS A 223 -0.60 1.90 -3.83
CA HIS A 223 -1.70 2.02 -2.87
C HIS A 223 -1.68 3.42 -2.29
N LEU A 224 -2.63 4.27 -2.71
CA LEU A 224 -2.83 5.60 -2.13
C LEU A 224 -3.66 5.44 -0.85
N CYS A 225 -3.19 6.01 0.27
CA CYS A 225 -3.75 5.73 1.57
C CYS A 225 -3.82 6.97 2.45
N TYR A 226 -4.90 7.11 3.19
CA TYR A 226 -5.05 8.15 4.22
C TYR A 226 -4.71 7.68 5.64
N GLY A 227 -4.15 6.48 5.77
CA GLY A 227 -3.83 5.83 7.04
C GLY A 227 -4.92 4.84 7.47
N ASP A 228 -4.55 4.01 8.44
CA ASP A 228 -5.47 3.08 9.10
C ASP A 228 -4.94 2.84 10.51
N VAL A 229 -5.28 3.76 11.42
CA VAL A 229 -4.98 3.65 12.84
C VAL A 229 -6.28 3.38 13.57
N ASP A 230 -6.37 2.21 14.20
CA ASP A 230 -7.60 1.75 14.86
C ASP A 230 -8.84 1.78 13.92
N GLY A 231 -8.63 1.46 12.63
CA GLY A 231 -9.68 1.46 11.62
C GLY A 231 -10.13 2.87 11.18
N LYS A 232 -9.27 3.89 11.35
CA LYS A 232 -9.60 5.27 10.99
C LYS A 232 -8.48 5.91 10.17
N HIS A 233 -8.86 6.73 9.21
CA HIS A 233 -7.93 7.59 8.49
C HIS A 233 -7.33 8.67 9.41
N PHE A 234 -6.12 9.15 9.10
CA PHE A 234 -5.56 10.36 9.75
C PHE A 234 -6.41 11.59 9.45
N ILE A 235 -7.00 11.61 8.26
CA ILE A 235 -7.97 12.61 7.81
C ILE A 235 -8.88 11.97 6.76
N GLU A 236 -10.19 12.11 6.93
CA GLU A 236 -11.14 11.59 5.95
C GLU A 236 -11.07 12.39 4.64
N PRO A 237 -10.96 11.73 3.48
CA PRO A 237 -11.03 12.40 2.19
C PRO A 237 -12.41 13.06 2.00
N LEU A 238 -12.42 14.30 1.52
CA LEU A 238 -13.67 15.01 1.22
C LEU A 238 -14.38 14.38 0.01
N ASP A 239 -13.58 14.03 -1.00
CA ASP A 239 -13.95 13.33 -2.22
C ASP A 239 -12.71 12.64 -2.80
N ALA A 240 -12.82 11.99 -3.95
CA ALA A 240 -11.70 11.34 -4.64
C ALA A 240 -10.72 12.34 -5.29
N GLY A 241 -10.95 13.64 -5.23
CA GLY A 241 -10.21 14.64 -6.00
C GLY A 241 -8.72 14.68 -5.72
N LYS A 242 -8.31 14.56 -4.45
CA LYS A 242 -6.88 14.55 -4.08
C LYS A 242 -6.19 13.25 -4.49
N LEU A 243 -6.90 12.12 -4.46
CA LEU A 243 -6.42 10.83 -4.96
C LEU A 243 -6.22 10.90 -6.49
N VAL A 244 -7.17 11.46 -7.21
CA VAL A 244 -7.10 11.68 -8.67
C VAL A 244 -5.96 12.63 -9.02
N GLU A 245 -5.79 13.71 -8.26
CA GLU A 245 -4.70 14.67 -8.46
C GLU A 245 -3.32 13.99 -8.36
N LEU A 246 -3.09 13.22 -7.30
CA LEU A 246 -1.85 12.47 -7.11
C LEU A 246 -1.67 11.39 -8.19
N ALA A 247 -2.69 10.61 -8.49
CA ALA A 247 -2.63 9.58 -9.53
C ALA A 247 -2.26 10.15 -10.89
N ASN A 248 -2.84 11.30 -11.27
CA ASN A 248 -2.51 11.99 -12.51
C ASN A 248 -1.07 12.53 -12.51
N ALA A 249 -0.59 13.04 -11.37
CA ALA A 249 0.80 13.48 -11.23
C ALA A 249 1.79 12.31 -11.41
N LEU A 250 1.50 11.14 -10.82
CA LEU A 250 2.30 9.93 -11.01
C LEU A 250 2.29 9.47 -12.47
N ALA A 251 1.11 9.41 -13.10
CA ALA A 251 0.98 9.01 -14.50
C ALA A 251 1.73 9.95 -15.46
N ALA A 252 1.82 11.24 -15.13
CA ALA A 252 2.52 12.23 -15.94
C ALA A 252 4.04 12.24 -15.71
N SER A 253 4.51 11.92 -14.49
CA SER A 253 5.92 12.07 -14.11
C SER A 253 6.74 10.79 -14.22
N ILE A 254 6.12 9.61 -14.10
CA ILE A 254 6.80 8.32 -14.13
C ILE A 254 6.82 7.80 -15.58
N ASP A 255 8.00 7.62 -16.16
CA ASP A 255 8.14 7.27 -17.57
C ASP A 255 7.82 5.78 -17.86
N ARG A 256 8.07 4.87 -16.91
CA ARG A 256 7.76 3.45 -17.02
C ARG A 256 6.24 3.18 -16.89
N PRO A 257 5.73 2.00 -17.30
CA PRO A 257 4.35 1.61 -17.06
C PRO A 257 4.02 1.53 -15.56
N ILE A 258 2.88 2.10 -15.17
CA ILE A 258 2.22 1.86 -13.89
C ILE A 258 1.13 0.84 -14.17
N THR A 259 1.21 -0.33 -13.54
CA THR A 259 0.28 -1.43 -13.79
C THR A 259 -1.06 -1.18 -13.13
N TYR A 260 -1.04 -0.66 -11.90
CA TYR A 260 -2.28 -0.38 -11.17
C TYR A 260 -2.14 0.76 -10.17
N ILE A 261 -3.27 1.39 -9.88
CA ILE A 261 -3.44 2.35 -8.79
C ILE A 261 -4.65 1.93 -7.97
N HIS A 262 -4.46 1.87 -6.66
CA HIS A 262 -5.52 1.63 -5.69
C HIS A 262 -5.84 2.91 -4.91
N MET A 263 -7.15 3.19 -4.73
CA MET A 263 -7.67 4.36 -4.02
C MET A 263 -8.69 3.91 -2.96
N PRO A 264 -8.59 4.39 -1.71
CA PRO A 264 -9.58 4.10 -0.67
C PRO A 264 -10.93 4.78 -0.98
N VAL A 265 -11.99 4.17 -0.49
CA VAL A 265 -13.35 4.74 -0.50
C VAL A 265 -13.93 4.57 0.91
N PRO A 266 -14.14 5.65 1.69
CA PRO A 266 -14.69 5.55 3.02
C PRO A 266 -16.06 4.88 3.06
N ILE A 267 -16.32 4.09 4.10
CA ILE A 267 -17.55 3.30 4.23
C ILE A 267 -18.81 4.15 4.06
N GLU A 268 -18.80 5.39 4.54
CA GLU A 268 -19.93 6.33 4.51
C GLU A 268 -20.22 6.88 3.10
N ARG A 269 -19.29 6.69 2.13
CA ARG A 269 -19.33 7.38 0.84
C ARG A 269 -19.98 6.51 -0.23
N THR A 270 -21.32 6.54 -0.22
CA THR A 270 -22.16 5.94 -1.27
C THR A 270 -22.75 6.98 -2.22
N ASP A 271 -22.41 8.25 -2.01
CA ASP A 271 -22.90 9.40 -2.75
C ASP A 271 -22.05 9.68 -4.01
N GLU A 272 -22.68 10.22 -5.03
CA GLU A 272 -22.00 10.55 -6.30
C GLU A 272 -20.94 11.63 -6.13
N ASP A 273 -21.11 12.55 -5.18
CA ASP A 273 -20.20 13.67 -5.01
C ASP A 273 -18.80 13.22 -4.66
N TYR A 274 -18.67 12.10 -3.92
CA TYR A 274 -17.37 11.49 -3.66
C TYR A 274 -16.66 11.03 -4.93
N PHE A 275 -17.38 10.42 -5.86
CA PHE A 275 -16.81 9.76 -7.05
C PHE A 275 -16.66 10.67 -8.26
N LYS A 276 -17.37 11.80 -8.34
CA LYS A 276 -17.30 12.75 -9.47
C LYS A 276 -15.89 13.07 -9.97
N PRO A 277 -14.89 13.27 -9.07
CA PRO A 277 -13.53 13.56 -9.51
C PRO A 277 -12.86 12.43 -10.32
N LEU A 278 -13.34 11.17 -10.19
CA LEU A 278 -12.80 10.04 -10.96
C LEU A 278 -12.93 10.25 -12.48
N ALA A 279 -13.90 11.03 -12.94
CA ALA A 279 -14.02 11.42 -14.35
C ALA A 279 -12.81 12.22 -14.86
N GLY A 280 -12.01 12.78 -13.95
CA GLY A 280 -10.76 13.50 -14.25
C GLY A 280 -9.51 12.65 -14.26
N LEU A 281 -9.61 11.33 -14.09
CA LEU A 281 -8.45 10.42 -14.14
C LEU A 281 -7.83 10.40 -15.55
N LYS A 282 -6.50 10.52 -15.59
CA LYS A 282 -5.68 10.53 -16.82
C LYS A 282 -4.59 9.45 -16.73
N LEU A 283 -5.01 8.22 -16.44
CA LEU A 283 -4.09 7.10 -16.36
C LEU A 283 -3.59 6.70 -17.76
N LYS A 284 -2.38 6.16 -17.83
CA LYS A 284 -1.85 5.60 -19.07
C LYS A 284 -2.65 4.37 -19.49
N LEU A 285 -2.70 4.10 -20.78
CA LEU A 285 -3.35 2.89 -21.30
C LEU A 285 -2.76 1.64 -20.64
N GLY A 286 -3.63 0.76 -20.18
CA GLY A 286 -3.25 -0.48 -19.49
C GLY A 286 -3.06 -0.33 -17.98
N THR A 287 -3.15 0.88 -17.40
CA THR A 287 -3.17 1.06 -15.95
C THR A 287 -4.53 0.67 -15.39
N GLU A 288 -4.56 -0.29 -14.48
CA GLU A 288 -5.76 -0.74 -13.78
C GLU A 288 -6.09 0.20 -12.62
N LEU A 289 -7.37 0.51 -12.44
CA LEU A 289 -7.87 1.20 -11.26
C LEU A 289 -8.48 0.16 -10.30
N TYR A 290 -8.19 0.29 -9.02
CA TYR A 290 -8.86 -0.43 -7.94
C TYR A 290 -9.42 0.55 -6.92
N LEU A 291 -10.67 0.31 -6.50
CA LEU A 291 -11.35 1.13 -5.51
C LEU A 291 -11.62 0.33 -4.24
N GLY A 292 -11.29 0.92 -3.11
CA GLY A 292 -11.45 0.34 -1.77
C GLY A 292 -12.89 0.31 -1.29
N CYS A 293 -13.79 -0.25 -2.11
CA CYS A 293 -15.23 -0.25 -1.88
C CYS A 293 -15.70 -1.27 -0.83
N VAL A 294 -14.85 -2.23 -0.44
CA VAL A 294 -15.25 -3.38 0.38
C VAL A 294 -15.04 -3.10 1.86
N HIS A 295 -16.11 -3.18 2.62
CA HIS A 295 -16.12 -3.01 4.09
C HIS A 295 -16.96 -4.09 4.77
N ALA A 296 -16.50 -4.54 5.94
CA ALA A 296 -17.25 -5.51 6.74
C ALA A 296 -18.50 -4.89 7.40
N GLY A 297 -18.47 -3.59 7.70
CA GLY A 297 -19.52 -2.93 8.48
C GLY A 297 -20.88 -2.86 7.79
N ASP A 298 -20.91 -2.78 6.46
CA ASP A 298 -22.13 -2.73 5.66
C ASP A 298 -22.20 -3.83 4.57
N GLY A 299 -21.18 -4.67 4.50
CA GLY A 299 -21.15 -5.89 3.73
C GLY A 299 -21.39 -5.73 2.22
N VAL A 300 -22.05 -6.72 1.64
CA VAL A 300 -22.33 -6.78 0.19
C VAL A 300 -23.21 -5.61 -0.26
N GLU A 301 -24.22 -5.23 0.54
CA GLU A 301 -25.15 -4.15 0.16
C GLU A 301 -24.46 -2.79 0.03
N GLY A 302 -23.70 -2.40 1.06
CA GLY A 302 -22.94 -1.14 1.01
C GLY A 302 -21.88 -1.15 -0.06
N THR A 303 -21.15 -2.26 -0.23
CA THR A 303 -20.16 -2.43 -1.30
C THR A 303 -20.79 -2.23 -2.68
N ARG A 304 -21.94 -2.81 -2.96
CA ARG A 304 -22.64 -2.64 -4.25
C ARG A 304 -23.08 -1.21 -4.50
N LYS A 305 -23.57 -0.49 -3.47
CA LYS A 305 -23.92 0.93 -3.57
C LYS A 305 -22.70 1.78 -3.98
N ARG A 306 -21.53 1.54 -3.38
CA ARG A 306 -20.29 2.23 -3.75
C ARG A 306 -19.84 1.91 -5.18
N ILE A 307 -19.91 0.63 -5.58
CA ILE A 307 -19.60 0.20 -6.95
C ILE A 307 -20.53 0.90 -7.95
N GLU A 308 -21.85 0.95 -7.69
CA GLU A 308 -22.82 1.60 -8.57
C GLU A 308 -22.57 3.10 -8.71
N ALA A 309 -22.29 3.79 -7.60
CA ALA A 309 -21.98 5.21 -7.62
C ALA A 309 -20.66 5.50 -8.37
N ALA A 310 -19.61 4.69 -8.13
CA ALA A 310 -18.31 4.85 -8.77
C ALA A 310 -18.35 4.66 -10.29
N ARG A 311 -19.15 3.71 -10.79
CA ARG A 311 -19.25 3.37 -12.22
C ARG A 311 -19.73 4.50 -13.10
N LYS A 312 -20.46 5.45 -12.56
CA LYS A 312 -20.92 6.62 -13.29
C LYS A 312 -19.75 7.50 -13.74
N TYR A 313 -18.60 7.41 -13.06
CA TYR A 313 -17.43 8.26 -13.26
C TYR A 313 -16.16 7.50 -13.63
N ALA A 314 -16.10 6.20 -13.30
CA ALA A 314 -15.05 5.28 -13.68
C ALA A 314 -15.71 3.96 -14.12
N PRO A 315 -15.94 3.74 -15.43
CA PRO A 315 -16.71 2.58 -15.91
C PRO A 315 -16.00 1.24 -15.67
N GLU A 316 -14.66 1.24 -15.61
CA GLU A 316 -13.86 0.04 -15.39
C GLU A 316 -12.94 0.20 -14.17
N PHE A 317 -13.12 -0.66 -13.18
CA PHE A 317 -12.23 -0.79 -12.02
C PHE A 317 -12.40 -2.16 -11.37
N GLY A 318 -11.41 -2.57 -10.60
CA GLY A 318 -11.51 -3.70 -9.67
C GLY A 318 -11.85 -3.22 -8.27
N VAL A 319 -12.16 -4.15 -7.37
CA VAL A 319 -12.50 -3.84 -5.98
C VAL A 319 -11.41 -4.27 -5.01
N ALA A 320 -11.34 -3.57 -3.89
CA ALA A 320 -10.44 -3.81 -2.77
C ALA A 320 -11.09 -3.37 -1.46
N THR A 321 -10.45 -3.69 -0.33
CA THR A 321 -10.65 -2.95 0.93
C THR A 321 -9.95 -1.60 0.88
N GLU A 322 -10.30 -0.66 1.75
CA GLU A 322 -9.66 0.66 1.84
C GLU A 322 -8.16 0.60 2.09
N CYS A 323 -7.75 -0.32 2.95
CA CYS A 323 -6.37 -0.57 3.37
C CYS A 323 -6.17 -2.06 3.61
N GLY A 324 -4.98 -2.46 4.08
CA GLY A 324 -4.71 -3.84 4.46
C GLY A 324 -5.67 -4.34 5.56
N MET A 325 -5.94 -5.63 5.58
CA MET A 325 -6.83 -6.28 6.53
C MET A 325 -6.13 -6.75 7.82
N GLY A 326 -4.81 -6.66 7.88
CA GLY A 326 -4.00 -7.26 8.95
C GLY A 326 -4.14 -6.61 10.32
N ARG A 327 -4.61 -5.36 10.39
CA ARG A 327 -4.77 -4.62 11.65
C ARG A 327 -6.23 -4.55 12.05
N CYS A 328 -6.49 -4.61 13.36
CA CYS A 328 -7.82 -4.42 13.97
C CYS A 328 -8.91 -5.36 13.43
N LYS A 329 -8.55 -6.49 12.79
CA LYS A 329 -9.50 -7.47 12.26
C LYS A 329 -9.13 -8.86 12.76
N THR A 330 -10.16 -9.63 13.12
CA THR A 330 -10.00 -11.06 13.46
C THR A 330 -9.97 -11.90 12.17
N PRO A 331 -9.45 -13.14 12.21
CA PRO A 331 -9.47 -14.03 11.05
C PRO A 331 -10.87 -14.24 10.45
N GLU A 332 -11.91 -14.28 11.28
CA GLU A 332 -13.30 -14.42 10.84
C GLU A 332 -13.73 -13.21 10.01
N VAL A 333 -13.46 -11.98 10.48
CA VAL A 333 -13.74 -10.74 9.74
C VAL A 333 -12.96 -10.68 8.43
N VAL A 334 -11.73 -11.21 8.41
CA VAL A 334 -10.94 -11.31 7.17
C VAL A 334 -11.63 -12.22 6.16
N VAL A 335 -12.08 -13.41 6.59
CA VAL A 335 -12.81 -14.35 5.71
C VAL A 335 -14.10 -13.72 5.20
N ASP A 336 -14.86 -13.03 6.05
CA ASP A 336 -16.07 -12.32 5.65
C ASP A 336 -15.78 -11.24 4.60
N LEU A 337 -14.70 -10.44 4.78
CA LEU A 337 -14.27 -9.46 3.78
C LEU A 337 -13.92 -10.12 2.44
N LEU A 338 -13.20 -11.23 2.45
CA LEU A 338 -12.88 -11.98 1.23
C LEU A 338 -14.15 -12.50 0.55
N GLN A 339 -15.13 -12.96 1.33
CA GLN A 339 -16.42 -13.40 0.79
C GLN A 339 -17.20 -12.23 0.16
N ILE A 340 -17.20 -11.05 0.79
CA ILE A 340 -17.83 -9.84 0.23
C ILE A 340 -17.18 -9.47 -1.12
N HIS A 341 -15.84 -9.58 -1.24
CA HIS A 341 -15.17 -9.39 -2.53
C HIS A 341 -15.70 -10.36 -3.59
N ALA A 342 -15.79 -11.65 -3.24
CA ALA A 342 -16.29 -12.68 -4.15
C ALA A 342 -17.75 -12.42 -4.59
N ASP A 343 -18.61 -12.01 -3.65
CA ASP A 343 -20.06 -11.78 -3.88
C ASP A 343 -20.34 -10.48 -4.66
N CYS A 344 -19.36 -9.54 -4.65
CA CYS A 344 -19.46 -8.27 -5.37
C CYS A 344 -18.68 -8.27 -6.70
N THR A 345 -18.08 -9.40 -7.10
CA THR A 345 -17.35 -9.54 -8.35
C THR A 345 -17.86 -10.72 -9.16
N SER A 346 -17.82 -10.63 -10.50
CA SER A 346 -18.07 -11.79 -11.36
C SER A 346 -16.84 -12.70 -11.39
N ALA A 347 -17.06 -14.01 -11.48
CA ALA A 347 -15.99 -14.92 -11.88
C ALA A 347 -15.63 -14.64 -13.36
N SER A 348 -14.35 -14.71 -13.69
CA SER A 348 -13.83 -14.52 -15.05
C SER A 348 -14.26 -15.65 -15.96
#